data_627a7304d5a846563e4c6b5b9c1118ec
#
_entry.id   627a7304d5a846563e4c6b5b9c1118ec
#
_cell.length_a   1.000
_cell.length_b   1.000
_cell.length_c   1.000
_cell.angle_alpha   90.00
_cell.angle_beta   90.00
_cell.angle_gamma   90.00
#
_symmetry.space_group_name_H-M   'P 1'
#
loop_
_entity.id
_entity.type
_entity.pdbx_description
1 polymer ?
#
loop_
_entity_poly.entity_id
_entity_poly.type
_entity_poly.pdbx_seq_one_letter_code
_entity_poly.pdbx_strand_id
1 'polypeptide(L)'
;MLELYHAEPVANSMKTLLCLKEKGLEFVSRYVDLLRFEQHSEEFVKLNPNGQVPVLVHNGAVITESTVINEYLDDAFPEVPLRPQNFAERAQMRVWSKFIDEYFCPALSMWGWHLMVRS
;
A
#
# COMPACT_ATOMS: atom_id res chain seq x y z
N MET A 1 -3.21 15.47 7.87
CA MET A 1 -3.17 14.19 8.63
C MET A 1 -3.17 13.04 7.65
N LEU A 2 -2.30 12.07 7.90
CA LEU A 2 -2.23 10.82 7.12
C LEU A 2 -2.99 9.72 7.85
N GLU A 3 -3.84 9.00 7.12
CA GLU A 3 -4.49 7.79 7.61
C GLU A 3 -4.20 6.65 6.64
N LEU A 4 -3.77 5.51 7.15
CA LEU A 4 -3.51 4.33 6.35
C LEU A 4 -4.47 3.21 6.73
N TYR A 5 -5.28 2.78 5.78
CA TYR A 5 -6.11 1.57 5.89
C TYR A 5 -5.28 0.40 5.39
N HIS A 6 -5.03 -0.58 6.27
CA HIS A 6 -4.11 -1.67 5.99
C HIS A 6 -4.52 -2.97 6.68
N ALA A 7 -3.92 -4.06 6.26
CA ALA A 7 -4.02 -5.36 6.92
C ALA A 7 -2.65 -6.04 6.95
N GLU A 8 -2.40 -6.82 7.97
CA GLU A 8 -1.17 -7.59 8.12
C GLU A 8 -1.51 -9.07 8.28
N PRO A 9 -0.73 -9.97 7.76
CA PRO A 9 0.50 -9.82 6.96
C PRO A 9 0.22 -9.78 5.45
N VAL A 10 -0.18 -8.63 4.93
CA VAL A 10 -0.48 -8.46 3.50
C VAL A 10 0.67 -7.71 2.84
N ALA A 11 1.29 -8.30 1.80
CA ALA A 11 2.48 -7.77 1.17
C ALA A 11 2.32 -6.33 0.68
N ASN A 12 1.20 -6.00 0.06
CA ASN A 12 0.94 -4.65 -0.44
C ASN A 12 0.80 -3.61 0.69
N SER A 13 0.15 -3.98 1.81
CA SER A 13 0.08 -3.12 2.99
C SER A 13 1.46 -2.92 3.63
N MET A 14 2.27 -3.99 3.70
CA MET A 14 3.62 -3.93 4.26
C MET A 14 4.52 -2.98 3.48
N LYS A 15 4.41 -2.94 2.15
CA LYS A 15 5.16 -2.00 1.30
C LYS A 15 4.94 -0.55 1.73
N THR A 16 3.68 -0.18 1.95
CA THR A 16 3.32 1.19 2.34
C THR A 16 3.70 1.49 3.79
N LEU A 17 3.50 0.53 4.70
CA LEU A 17 3.94 0.67 6.09
C LEU A 17 5.45 0.91 6.18
N LEU A 18 6.24 0.16 5.42
CA LEU A 18 7.69 0.34 5.36
C LEU A 18 8.06 1.74 4.82
N CYS A 19 7.39 2.18 3.77
CA CYS A 19 7.60 3.50 3.19
C CYS A 19 7.35 4.61 4.23
N LEU A 20 6.22 4.56 4.92
CA LEU A 20 5.89 5.53 5.97
C LEU A 20 6.93 5.55 7.07
N LYS A 21 7.38 4.38 7.53
CA LYS A 21 8.38 4.25 8.58
C LYS A 21 9.75 4.75 8.15
N GLU A 22 10.19 4.39 6.95
CA GLU A 22 11.48 4.85 6.42
C GLU A 22 11.51 6.37 6.22
N LYS A 23 10.39 6.96 5.85
CA LYS A 23 10.27 8.42 5.71
C LYS A 23 10.07 9.12 7.05
N GLY A 24 9.87 8.39 8.13
CA GLY A 24 9.63 8.97 9.46
C GLY A 24 8.31 9.72 9.57
N LEU A 25 7.31 9.34 8.80
CA LEU A 25 6.01 10.01 8.78
C LEU A 25 5.07 9.44 9.83
N GLU A 26 4.44 10.32 10.57
CA GLU A 26 3.37 9.95 11.50
C GLU A 26 2.06 9.74 10.73
N PHE A 27 1.34 8.72 11.10
CA PHE A 27 0.05 8.39 10.47
C PHE A 27 -0.87 7.70 11.46
N VAL A 28 -2.18 7.79 11.21
CA VAL A 28 -3.20 7.05 11.94
C VAL A 28 -3.37 5.69 11.25
N SER A 29 -3.18 4.63 12.02
CA SER A 29 -3.36 3.25 11.55
C SER A 29 -4.84 2.87 11.62
N ARG A 30 -5.39 2.44 10.49
CA ARG A 30 -6.76 1.93 10.36
C ARG A 30 -6.70 0.49 9.91
N TYR A 31 -6.72 -0.44 10.84
CA TYR A 31 -6.68 -1.87 10.53
C TYR A 31 -8.00 -2.32 9.88
N VAL A 32 -7.88 -3.09 8.80
CA VAL A 32 -9.02 -3.67 8.08
C VAL A 32 -8.96 -5.19 8.25
N ASP A 33 -9.95 -5.79 8.90
CA ASP A 33 -9.98 -7.23 9.12
C ASP A 33 -10.48 -7.96 7.86
N LEU A 34 -9.55 -8.47 7.09
CA LEU A 34 -9.84 -9.17 5.84
C LEU A 34 -10.58 -10.49 6.06
N LEU A 35 -10.36 -11.15 7.20
CA LEU A 35 -11.03 -12.41 7.52
C LEU A 35 -12.51 -12.18 7.85
N ARG A 36 -12.86 -11.00 8.31
CA ARG A 36 -14.25 -10.58 8.52
C ARG A 36 -14.84 -9.86 7.31
N PHE A 37 -14.11 -9.82 6.21
CA PHE A 37 -14.53 -9.15 4.97
C PHE A 37 -14.82 -7.66 5.14
N GLU A 38 -14.13 -6.98 6.05
CA GLU A 38 -14.27 -5.54 6.26
C GLU A 38 -13.91 -4.73 5.02
N GLN A 39 -13.04 -5.26 4.13
CA GLN A 39 -12.72 -4.64 2.84
C GLN A 39 -13.93 -4.54 1.90
N HIS A 40 -15.00 -5.29 2.18
CA HIS A 40 -16.25 -5.26 1.42
C HIS A 40 -17.37 -4.54 2.17
N SER A 41 -17.08 -3.93 3.33
CA SER A 41 -18.05 -3.12 4.05
C SER A 41 -18.46 -1.90 3.21
N GLU A 42 -19.67 -1.44 3.39
CA GLU A 42 -20.19 -0.26 2.68
C GLU A 42 -19.29 0.96 2.91
N GLU A 43 -18.81 1.13 4.13
CA GLU A 43 -17.92 2.23 4.51
C GLU A 43 -16.57 2.16 3.76
N PHE A 44 -15.93 0.99 3.74
CA PHE A 44 -14.65 0.84 3.09
C PHE A 44 -14.75 0.93 1.55
N VAL A 45 -15.79 0.36 0.97
CA VAL A 45 -16.03 0.38 -0.48
C VAL A 45 -16.23 1.82 -1.00
N LYS A 46 -16.73 2.73 -0.16
CA LYS A 46 -16.77 4.15 -0.50
C LYS A 46 -15.38 4.76 -0.66
N LEU A 47 -14.40 4.29 0.11
CA LEU A 47 -13.00 4.71 -0.04
C LEU A 47 -12.34 4.04 -1.24
N ASN A 48 -12.51 2.73 -1.38
CA ASN A 48 -11.93 1.96 -2.47
C ASN A 48 -12.96 0.96 -3.01
N PRO A 49 -13.60 1.26 -4.15
CA PRO A 49 -14.58 0.35 -4.77
C PRO A 49 -14.02 -1.04 -5.10
N ASN A 50 -12.70 -1.16 -5.28
CA ASN A 50 -12.06 -2.44 -5.54
C ASN A 50 -11.94 -3.34 -4.29
N GLY A 51 -12.26 -2.82 -3.10
CA GLY A 51 -12.24 -3.59 -1.88
C GLY A 51 -10.86 -4.12 -1.50
N GLN A 52 -9.81 -3.35 -1.74
CA GLN A 52 -8.42 -3.77 -1.50
C GLN A 52 -7.69 -2.80 -0.58
N VAL A 53 -6.79 -3.34 0.22
CA VAL A 53 -5.83 -2.57 1.03
C VAL A 53 -4.46 -2.62 0.36
N PRO A 54 -3.59 -1.61 0.57
CA PRO A 54 -3.77 -0.44 1.40
C PRO A 54 -4.54 0.69 0.72
N VAL A 55 -5.08 1.60 1.52
CA VAL A 55 -5.63 2.89 1.07
C VAL A 55 -5.05 3.98 1.96
N LEU A 56 -4.52 5.02 1.36
CA LEU A 56 -4.04 6.21 2.07
C LEU A 56 -5.06 7.33 1.94
N VAL A 57 -5.34 7.99 3.05
CA VAL A 57 -6.12 9.23 3.07
C VAL A 57 -5.22 10.34 3.59
N HIS A 58 -5.02 11.37 2.80
CA HIS A 58 -4.20 12.53 3.16
C HIS A 58 -5.00 13.81 2.94
N ASN A 59 -5.39 14.45 4.05
CA ASN A 59 -6.19 15.69 4.02
C ASN A 59 -7.41 15.58 3.09
N GLY A 60 -8.12 14.45 3.16
CA GLY A 60 -9.31 14.18 2.35
C GLY A 60 -9.04 13.57 0.97
N ALA A 61 -7.81 13.59 0.49
CA ALA A 61 -7.45 12.90 -0.76
C ALA A 61 -7.29 11.40 -0.51
N VAL A 62 -7.96 10.59 -1.32
CA VAL A 62 -7.92 9.14 -1.23
C VAL A 62 -6.99 8.60 -2.32
N ILE A 63 -5.94 7.91 -1.91
CA ILE A 63 -4.96 7.30 -2.83
C ILE A 63 -5.00 5.79 -2.65
N THR A 64 -5.17 5.08 -3.74
CA THR A 64 -5.18 3.61 -3.79
C THR A 64 -3.96 3.09 -4.52
N GLU A 65 -3.72 1.79 -4.47
CA GLU A 65 -2.57 1.09 -5.05
C GLU A 65 -1.26 1.38 -4.30
N SER A 66 -0.67 0.35 -3.71
CA SER A 66 0.49 0.50 -2.82
C SER A 66 1.68 1.20 -3.47
N THR A 67 1.99 0.91 -4.71
CA THR A 67 3.10 1.55 -5.43
C THR A 67 2.80 3.01 -5.73
N VAL A 68 1.55 3.33 -6.09
CA VAL A 68 1.10 4.72 -6.30
C VAL A 68 1.15 5.50 -4.97
N ILE A 69 0.71 4.88 -3.88
CA ILE A 69 0.78 5.48 -2.54
C ILE A 69 2.23 5.82 -2.19
N ASN A 70 3.16 4.89 -2.41
CA ASN A 70 4.57 5.10 -2.10
C ASN A 70 5.18 6.24 -2.93
N GLU A 71 4.87 6.31 -4.22
CA GLU A 71 5.33 7.43 -5.06
C GLU A 71 4.67 8.75 -4.64
N TYR A 72 3.39 8.73 -4.29
CA TYR A 72 2.70 9.91 -3.75
C TYR A 72 3.38 10.43 -2.48
N LEU A 73 3.71 9.53 -1.55
CA LEU A 73 4.38 9.92 -0.30
C LEU A 73 5.75 10.53 -0.57
N ASP A 74 6.48 10.02 -1.56
CA ASP A 74 7.78 10.57 -1.93
C ASP A 74 7.67 11.95 -2.58
N ASP A 75 6.62 12.17 -3.38
CA ASP A 75 6.32 13.48 -3.95
C ASP A 75 5.86 14.49 -2.90
N ALA A 76 4.95 14.10 -2.02
CA ALA A 76 4.33 14.99 -1.05
C ALA A 76 5.26 15.32 0.13
N PHE A 77 6.19 14.42 0.45
CA PHE A 77 7.13 14.55 1.58
C PHE A 77 8.57 14.33 1.12
N PRO A 78 9.14 15.29 0.39
CA PRO A 78 10.44 15.13 -0.26
C PRO A 78 11.65 15.22 0.68
N GLU A 79 11.46 15.48 1.96
CA GLU A 79 12.57 15.67 2.92
C GLU A 79 13.43 14.42 3.12
N VAL A 80 12.81 13.24 3.06
CA VAL A 80 13.51 11.95 3.09
C VAL A 80 13.15 11.19 1.83
N PRO A 81 13.86 11.45 0.72
CA PRO A 81 13.54 10.79 -0.56
C PRO A 81 13.95 9.32 -0.52
N LEU A 82 13.06 8.45 -1.01
CA LEU A 82 13.34 7.03 -1.16
C LEU A 82 13.61 6.63 -2.62
N ARG A 83 13.20 7.48 -3.57
CA ARG A 83 13.43 7.23 -4.98
C ARG A 83 14.73 7.89 -5.45
N PRO A 84 15.37 7.35 -6.50
CA PRO A 84 16.55 7.99 -7.08
C PRO A 84 16.24 9.36 -7.69
N GLN A 85 17.21 10.26 -7.68
CA GLN A 85 17.08 11.58 -8.29
C GLN A 85 17.26 11.54 -9.82
N ASN A 86 18.03 10.59 -10.31
CA ASN A 86 18.30 10.40 -11.74
C ASN A 86 17.09 9.76 -12.42
N PHE A 87 16.68 10.29 -13.56
CA PHE A 87 15.49 9.81 -14.28
C PHE A 87 15.65 8.37 -14.81
N ALA A 88 16.85 7.99 -15.27
CA ALA A 88 17.11 6.63 -15.73
C ALA A 88 17.03 5.62 -14.57
N GLU A 89 17.56 5.98 -13.42
CA GLU A 89 17.47 5.15 -12.22
C GLU A 89 16.03 5.06 -11.70
N ARG A 90 15.24 6.13 -11.81
CA ARG A 90 13.80 6.09 -11.51
C ARG A 90 13.07 5.13 -12.44
N ALA A 91 13.43 5.11 -13.72
CA ALA A 91 12.85 4.15 -14.66
C ALA A 91 13.17 2.71 -14.24
N GLN A 92 14.41 2.45 -13.82
CA GLN A 92 14.80 1.14 -13.27
C GLN A 92 13.99 0.78 -12.01
N MET A 93 13.83 1.72 -11.10
CA MET A 93 12.98 1.52 -9.90
C MET A 93 11.55 1.13 -10.31
N ARG A 94 10.98 1.79 -11.31
CA ARG A 94 9.62 1.50 -11.77
C ARG A 94 9.51 0.15 -12.47
N VAL A 95 10.56 -0.30 -13.15
CA VAL A 95 10.63 -1.67 -13.70
C VAL A 95 10.55 -2.70 -12.56
N TRP A 96 11.30 -2.50 -11.48
CA TRP A 96 11.23 -3.35 -10.29
C TRP A 96 9.85 -3.30 -9.63
N SER A 97 9.27 -2.12 -9.47
CA SER A 97 7.92 -1.95 -8.90
C SER A 97 6.88 -2.70 -9.72
N LYS A 98 6.97 -2.59 -11.04
CA LYS A 98 6.07 -3.28 -11.96
C LYS A 98 6.20 -4.80 -11.84
N PHE A 99 7.42 -5.32 -11.76
CA PHE A 99 7.66 -6.76 -11.55
C PHE A 99 7.06 -7.24 -10.23
N ILE A 100 7.29 -6.50 -9.15
CA ILE A 100 6.75 -6.85 -7.83
C ILE A 100 5.22 -6.83 -7.85
N ASP A 101 4.62 -5.82 -8.44
CA ASP A 101 3.16 -5.66 -8.48
C ASP A 101 2.47 -6.69 -9.37
N GLU A 102 3.06 -7.04 -10.51
CA GLU A 102 2.44 -7.93 -11.49
C GLU A 102 2.73 -9.42 -11.25
N TYR A 103 3.86 -9.76 -10.63
CA TYR A 103 4.28 -11.16 -10.47
C TYR A 103 4.45 -11.58 -9.03
N PHE A 104 5.26 -10.85 -8.26
CA PHE A 104 5.65 -11.28 -6.91
C PHE A 104 4.48 -11.17 -5.93
N CYS A 105 3.85 -10.01 -5.81
CA CYS A 105 2.76 -9.80 -4.86
C CYS A 105 1.52 -10.66 -5.16
N PRO A 106 1.08 -10.82 -6.43
CA PRO A 106 -0.02 -11.73 -6.73
C PRO A 106 0.28 -13.19 -6.35
N ALA A 107 1.49 -13.67 -6.60
CA ALA A 107 1.90 -15.01 -6.20
C ALA A 107 1.89 -15.19 -4.68
N LEU A 108 2.41 -14.22 -3.95
CA LEU A 108 2.40 -14.20 -2.49
C LEU A 108 0.97 -14.15 -1.95
N SER A 109 0.10 -13.35 -2.54
CA SER A 109 -1.30 -13.23 -2.11
C SER A 109 -2.06 -14.53 -2.27
N MET A 110 -1.90 -15.21 -3.40
CA MET A 110 -2.51 -16.54 -3.59
C MET A 110 -2.07 -17.53 -2.53
N TRP A 111 -0.79 -17.54 -2.21
CA TRP A 111 -0.21 -18.42 -1.20
C TRP A 111 -0.72 -18.09 0.19
N GLY A 112 -0.71 -16.81 0.53
CA GLY A 112 -1.17 -16.30 1.81
C GLY A 112 -2.63 -16.64 2.08
N TRP A 113 -3.52 -16.36 1.12
CA TRP A 113 -4.94 -16.70 1.23
C TRP A 113 -5.15 -18.21 1.38
N HIS A 114 -4.41 -19.02 0.63
CA HIS A 114 -4.51 -20.46 0.72
C HIS A 114 -4.16 -20.97 2.11
N LEU A 115 -3.12 -20.41 2.73
CA LEU A 115 -2.73 -20.79 4.09
C LEU A 115 -3.72 -20.30 5.14
N MET A 116 -4.20 -19.05 5.00
CA MET A 116 -5.11 -18.43 5.97
C MET A 116 -6.49 -19.10 5.99
N VAL A 117 -6.99 -19.51 4.83
CA VAL A 117 -8.34 -20.10 4.72
C VAL A 117 -8.34 -21.57 5.13
N ARG A 118 -7.21 -22.27 5.05
CA ARG A 118 -7.10 -23.69 5.43
C ARG A 118 -6.77 -23.92 6.91
N SER A 119 -6.29 -22.89 7.56
CA SER A 119 -6.03 -22.98 9.00
C SER A 119 -7.28 -22.64 9.80
#